data_5693098270e335fe5e55a265ce013c49
#
_entry.id   5693098270e335fe5e55a265ce013c49
#
_cell.length_a   1.000
_cell.length_b   1.000
_cell.length_c   1.000
_cell.angle_alpha   90.00
_cell.angle_beta   90.00
_cell.angle_gamma   90.00
#
_symmetry.space_group_name_H-M   'P 1'
#
loop_
_entity.id
_entity.type
_entity.pdbx_description
1 polymer ?
#
loop_
_entity_poly.entity_id
_entity_poly.type
_entity_poly.pdbx_seq_one_letter_code
_entity_poly.pdbx_strand_id
1 'polypeptide(L)'
;AGMAIYDTIQQIRPDVVTICFGLAASMGALLLTAGTAGKRMSLPDSRIMIHQPLGGAQGQAVDIEIQAKEILYHKSKLNEILASHTGQPLEKIEADTERDFFMSASEAKNYGLIDQVISRQNLPPAGENVTSVK
;
A
#
# COMPACT_ATOMS: atom_id res chain seq x y z
N ALA A 1 -7.47 11.96 -4.92
CA ALA A 1 -6.49 12.50 -3.98
C ALA A 1 -5.34 11.53 -3.69
N GLY A 2 -5.62 10.28 -3.43
CA GLY A 2 -4.59 9.27 -3.12
C GLY A 2 -3.58 9.05 -4.22
N MET A 3 -3.97 9.05 -5.48
CA MET A 3 -3.07 8.91 -6.62
C MET A 3 -2.12 10.09 -6.78
N ALA A 4 -2.54 11.30 -6.42
CA ALA A 4 -1.67 12.47 -6.40
C ALA A 4 -0.56 12.32 -5.36
N ILE A 5 -0.88 11.79 -4.19
CA ILE A 5 0.11 11.48 -3.14
C ILE A 5 1.05 10.37 -3.62
N TYR A 6 0.52 9.32 -4.22
CA TYR A 6 1.31 8.24 -4.79
C TYR A 6 2.33 8.76 -5.81
N ASP A 7 1.88 9.53 -6.78
CA ASP A 7 2.75 10.12 -7.81
C ASP A 7 3.82 11.00 -7.20
N THR A 8 3.47 11.81 -6.19
CA THR A 8 4.42 12.66 -5.48
C THR A 8 5.51 11.82 -4.80
N ILE A 9 5.13 10.76 -4.10
CA ILE A 9 6.09 9.83 -3.47
C ILE A 9 7.07 9.26 -4.51
N GLN A 10 6.57 8.90 -5.70
CA GLN A 10 7.41 8.32 -6.75
C GLN A 10 8.32 9.36 -7.43
N GLN A 11 7.95 10.64 -7.44
CA GLN A 11 8.67 11.69 -8.19
C GLN A 11 9.72 12.44 -7.36
N ILE A 12 9.57 12.52 -6.05
CA ILE A 12 10.53 13.24 -5.21
C ILE A 12 11.82 12.44 -5.04
N ARG A 13 12.94 13.15 -4.86
CA ARG A 13 14.26 12.53 -4.69
C ARG A 13 14.51 11.91 -3.32
N PRO A 14 14.09 12.55 -2.20
CA PRO A 14 14.27 11.95 -0.88
C PRO A 14 13.56 10.61 -0.74
N ASP A 15 14.14 9.72 0.05
CA ASP A 15 13.48 8.48 0.45
C ASP A 15 12.23 8.80 1.28
N VAL A 16 11.19 8.00 1.10
CA VAL A 16 9.94 8.10 1.84
C VAL A 16 9.78 6.88 2.73
N VAL A 17 9.79 7.10 4.02
CA VAL A 17 9.47 6.09 5.02
C VAL A 17 7.96 6.04 5.19
N THR A 18 7.38 4.85 5.15
CA THR A 18 5.96 4.64 5.41
C THR A 18 5.78 3.74 6.62
N ILE A 19 4.82 4.06 7.48
CA ILE A 19 4.56 3.32 8.70
C ILE A 19 3.05 3.14 8.86
N CYS A 20 2.61 1.89 9.05
CA CYS A 20 1.22 1.59 9.39
C CYS A 20 1.01 1.62 10.89
N PHE A 21 0.06 2.44 11.32
CA PHE A 21 -0.46 2.51 12.68
C PHE A 21 -1.94 2.10 12.66
N GLY A 22 -2.30 1.07 13.40
CA GLY A 22 -3.67 0.59 13.52
C GLY A 22 -4.18 -0.10 12.26
N LEU A 23 -4.60 0.66 11.27
CA LEU A 23 -5.16 0.11 10.03
C LEU A 23 -4.69 0.92 8.80
N ALA A 24 -4.17 0.22 7.81
CA ALA A 24 -3.98 0.75 6.47
C ALA A 24 -4.86 -0.05 5.51
N ALA A 25 -5.88 0.58 4.95
CA ALA A 25 -6.86 -0.07 4.10
C ALA A 25 -7.00 0.66 2.76
N SER A 26 -7.26 -0.09 1.69
CA SER A 26 -7.50 0.48 0.35
C SER A 26 -6.36 1.37 -0.13
N MET A 27 -6.63 2.64 -0.36
CA MET A 27 -5.64 3.65 -0.73
C MET A 27 -4.54 3.80 0.32
N GLY A 28 -4.88 3.67 1.62
CA GLY A 28 -3.89 3.66 2.70
C GLY A 28 -2.88 2.52 2.58
N ALA A 29 -3.33 1.33 2.21
CA ALA A 29 -2.45 0.20 1.95
C ALA A 29 -1.56 0.43 0.72
N LEU A 30 -2.10 1.03 -0.33
CA LEU A 30 -1.34 1.37 -1.53
C LEU A 30 -0.24 2.40 -1.22
N LEU A 31 -0.55 3.43 -0.46
CA LEU A 31 0.43 4.45 -0.06
C LEU A 31 1.50 3.86 0.87
N LEU A 32 1.12 2.94 1.76
CA LEU A 32 2.06 2.23 2.62
C LEU A 32 3.09 1.47 1.79
N THR A 33 2.65 0.71 0.80
CA THR A 33 3.53 -0.09 -0.06
C THR A 33 4.33 0.77 -1.04
N ALA A 34 3.90 2.00 -1.29
CA ALA A 34 4.55 2.93 -2.22
C ALA A 34 5.80 3.60 -1.65
N GLY A 35 6.09 3.45 -0.37
CA GLY A 35 7.30 3.96 0.25
C GLY A 35 8.58 3.37 -0.35
N THR A 36 9.70 3.94 0.01
CA THR A 36 11.01 3.48 -0.45
C THR A 36 11.24 2.02 -0.01
N ALA A 37 11.67 1.19 -0.94
CA ALA A 37 11.97 -0.22 -0.66
C ALA A 37 12.97 -0.35 0.50
N GLY A 38 12.67 -1.21 1.46
CA GLY A 38 13.42 -1.37 2.71
C GLY A 38 12.97 -0.46 3.85
N LYS A 39 12.12 0.54 3.56
CA LYS A 39 11.70 1.57 4.53
C LYS A 39 10.19 1.63 4.75
N ARG A 40 9.49 0.55 4.42
CA ARG A 40 8.05 0.40 4.63
C ARG A 40 7.83 -0.46 5.87
N MET A 41 7.11 0.05 6.86
CA MET A 41 7.05 -0.55 8.18
C MET A 41 5.61 -0.62 8.71
N SER A 42 5.39 -1.49 9.69
CA SER A 42 4.13 -1.57 10.42
C SER A 42 4.37 -1.86 11.89
N LEU A 43 3.53 -1.34 12.76
CA LEU A 43 3.47 -1.77 14.15
C LEU A 43 2.90 -3.20 14.23
N PRO A 44 3.25 -3.98 15.29
CA PRO A 44 2.97 -5.43 15.34
C PRO A 44 1.50 -5.81 15.28
N ASP A 45 0.62 -4.98 15.87
CA ASP A 45 -0.81 -5.27 15.98
C ASP A 45 -1.66 -4.47 14.97
N SER A 46 -1.03 -3.88 13.98
CA SER A 46 -1.72 -3.18 12.90
C SER A 46 -2.31 -4.17 11.90
N ARG A 47 -3.36 -3.72 11.21
CA ARG A 47 -4.01 -4.47 10.14
C ARG A 47 -3.78 -3.77 8.80
N ILE A 48 -3.59 -4.55 7.76
CA ILE A 48 -3.43 -4.05 6.39
C ILE A 48 -4.45 -4.76 5.52
N MET A 49 -5.19 -3.99 4.73
CA MET A 49 -6.25 -4.53 3.87
C MET A 49 -6.11 -4.00 2.46
N ILE A 50 -6.11 -4.91 1.51
CA ILE A 50 -6.17 -4.59 0.07
C ILE A 50 -7.49 -5.08 -0.51
N HIS A 51 -8.02 -4.32 -1.46
CA HIS A 51 -9.19 -4.71 -2.26
C HIS A 51 -9.21 -3.90 -3.55
N GLN A 52 -10.03 -4.37 -4.49
CA GLN A 52 -10.28 -3.64 -5.73
C GLN A 52 -11.11 -2.38 -5.46
N PRO A 53 -10.94 -1.33 -6.28
CA PRO A 53 -11.81 -0.16 -6.17
C PRO A 53 -13.26 -0.56 -6.35
N LEU A 54 -14.09 -0.12 -5.40
CA LEU A 54 -15.54 -0.27 -5.47
C LEU A 54 -16.11 0.89 -6.27
N GLY A 55 -17.01 0.61 -7.19
CA GLY A 55 -17.65 1.63 -7.98
C GLY A 55 -19.10 1.26 -8.30
N GLY A 56 -19.96 2.27 -8.25
CA GLY A 56 -21.30 2.22 -8.76
C GLY A 56 -21.45 3.21 -9.91
N ALA A 57 -22.31 2.91 -10.86
CA ALA A 57 -22.62 3.81 -11.95
C ALA A 57 -24.11 4.16 -11.90
N GLN A 58 -24.40 5.46 -12.04
CA GLN A 58 -25.77 6.00 -12.11
C GLN A 58 -25.91 6.92 -13.33
N GLY A 59 -27.08 6.98 -13.89
CA GLY A 59 -27.38 7.85 -15.01
C GLY A 59 -27.83 7.10 -16.26
N GLN A 60 -27.64 7.73 -17.42
CA GLN A 60 -27.98 7.14 -18.70
C GLN A 60 -26.99 6.05 -19.09
N ALA A 61 -27.37 5.14 -19.98
CA ALA A 61 -26.57 4.00 -20.41
C ALA A 61 -25.18 4.39 -20.92
N VAL A 62 -25.05 5.51 -21.64
CA VAL A 62 -23.77 6.02 -22.13
C VAL A 62 -22.88 6.46 -20.96
N ASP A 63 -23.44 7.12 -19.95
CA ASP A 63 -22.70 7.55 -18.76
C ASP A 63 -22.26 6.36 -17.91
N ILE A 64 -23.10 5.34 -17.80
CA ILE A 64 -22.76 4.09 -17.12
C ILE A 64 -21.59 3.39 -17.82
N GLU A 65 -21.58 3.35 -19.14
CA GLU A 65 -20.49 2.76 -19.92
C GLU A 65 -19.18 3.50 -19.70
N ILE A 66 -19.18 4.83 -19.72
CA ILE A 66 -18.00 5.66 -19.47
C ILE A 66 -17.47 5.42 -18.06
N GLN A 67 -18.34 5.41 -17.05
CA GLN A 67 -17.97 5.14 -15.65
C GLN A 67 -17.41 3.73 -15.46
N ALA A 68 -18.00 2.73 -16.10
CA ALA A 68 -17.52 1.35 -16.05
C ALA A 68 -16.11 1.21 -16.62
N LYS A 69 -15.82 1.86 -17.75
CA LYS A 69 -14.47 1.89 -18.34
C LYS A 69 -13.46 2.54 -17.40
N GLU A 70 -13.83 3.64 -16.75
CA GLU A 70 -12.96 4.34 -15.80
C GLU A 70 -12.66 3.50 -14.57
N ILE A 71 -13.65 2.80 -14.02
CA ILE A 71 -13.47 1.86 -12.90
C ILE A 71 -12.51 0.74 -13.28
N LEU A 72 -12.66 0.15 -14.45
CA LEU A 72 -11.77 -0.91 -14.95
C LEU A 72 -10.35 -0.40 -15.16
N TYR A 73 -10.19 0.82 -15.64
CA TYR A 73 -8.89 1.47 -15.77
C TYR A 73 -8.20 1.62 -14.41
N HIS A 74 -8.89 2.17 -13.41
CA HIS A 74 -8.35 2.33 -12.06
C HIS A 74 -8.02 0.98 -11.40
N LYS A 75 -8.89 -0.01 -11.55
CA LYS A 75 -8.66 -1.37 -11.05
C LYS A 75 -7.36 -1.95 -11.62
N SER A 76 -7.20 -1.90 -12.92
CA SER A 76 -6.00 -2.39 -13.59
C SER A 76 -4.75 -1.66 -13.10
N LYS A 77 -4.83 -0.34 -13.02
CA LYS A 77 -3.72 0.51 -12.58
C LYS A 77 -3.29 0.22 -11.14
N LEU A 78 -4.24 0.13 -10.22
CA LEU A 78 -3.96 -0.16 -8.82
C LEU A 78 -3.38 -1.56 -8.62
N ASN A 79 -3.88 -2.56 -9.35
CA ASN A 79 -3.33 -3.92 -9.32
C ASN A 79 -1.89 -3.98 -9.85
N GLU A 80 -1.60 -3.26 -10.92
CA GLU A 80 -0.23 -3.14 -11.46
C GLU A 80 0.72 -2.48 -10.46
N ILE A 81 0.28 -1.43 -9.78
CA ILE A 81 1.06 -0.74 -8.74
C ILE A 81 1.35 -1.70 -7.57
N LEU A 82 0.33 -2.41 -7.09
CA LEU A 82 0.50 -3.40 -6.02
C LEU A 82 1.47 -4.52 -6.45
N ALA A 83 1.33 -5.05 -7.64
CA ALA A 83 2.23 -6.09 -8.16
C ALA A 83 3.67 -5.59 -8.23
N SER A 84 3.88 -4.37 -8.73
CA SER A 84 5.20 -3.74 -8.83
C SER A 84 5.89 -3.58 -7.48
N HIS A 85 5.16 -3.10 -6.47
CA HIS A 85 5.73 -2.80 -5.15
C HIS A 85 5.84 -4.01 -4.23
N THR A 86 5.01 -5.04 -4.42
CA THR A 86 5.04 -6.26 -3.61
C THR A 86 5.92 -7.36 -4.19
N GLY A 87 6.17 -7.32 -5.48
CA GLY A 87 6.82 -8.42 -6.19
C GLY A 87 5.91 -9.62 -6.45
N GLN A 88 4.62 -9.53 -6.13
CA GLN A 88 3.65 -10.59 -6.41
C GLN A 88 3.25 -10.61 -7.89
N PRO A 89 2.94 -11.79 -8.44
CA PRO A 89 2.36 -11.88 -9.78
C PRO A 89 1.06 -11.10 -9.88
N LEU A 90 0.81 -10.45 -11.02
CA LEU A 90 -0.40 -9.64 -11.24
C LEU A 90 -1.67 -10.47 -11.02
N GLU A 91 -1.69 -11.72 -11.52
CA GLU A 91 -2.82 -12.64 -11.37
C GLU A 91 -3.15 -12.93 -9.90
N LYS A 92 -2.12 -13.03 -9.05
CA LYS A 92 -2.32 -13.21 -7.62
C LYS A 92 -2.93 -11.97 -6.97
N ILE A 93 -2.44 -10.79 -7.32
CA ILE A 93 -3.01 -9.52 -6.84
C ILE A 93 -4.48 -9.40 -7.26
N GLU A 94 -4.79 -9.70 -8.51
CA GLU A 94 -6.16 -9.66 -9.02
C GLU A 94 -7.10 -10.61 -8.25
N ALA A 95 -6.65 -11.84 -8.01
CA ALA A 95 -7.43 -12.82 -7.26
C ALA A 95 -7.62 -12.41 -5.79
N ASP A 96 -6.55 -11.98 -5.13
CA ASP A 96 -6.57 -11.65 -3.70
C ASP A 96 -7.38 -10.38 -3.42
N THR A 97 -7.45 -9.45 -4.37
CA THR A 97 -8.18 -8.17 -4.22
C THR A 97 -9.64 -8.21 -4.67
N GLU A 98 -10.14 -9.34 -5.16
CA GLU A 98 -11.57 -9.47 -5.50
C GLU A 98 -12.50 -9.21 -4.33
N ARG A 99 -12.04 -9.52 -3.12
CA ARG A 99 -12.72 -9.23 -1.86
C ARG A 99 -11.74 -8.57 -0.91
N ASP A 100 -12.24 -8.04 0.19
CA ASP A 100 -11.41 -7.46 1.24
C ASP A 100 -10.43 -8.52 1.76
N PHE A 101 -9.15 -8.26 1.54
CA PHE A 101 -8.07 -9.15 1.95
C PHE A 101 -7.30 -8.53 3.10
N PHE A 102 -7.60 -8.99 4.32
CA PHE A 102 -6.97 -8.52 5.55
C PHE A 102 -5.71 -9.31 5.86
N MET A 103 -4.69 -8.60 6.30
CA MET A 103 -3.41 -9.18 6.70
C MET A 103 -2.96 -8.62 8.04
N SER A 104 -2.32 -9.46 8.85
CA SER A 104 -1.50 -9.02 9.98
C SER A 104 -0.23 -8.34 9.48
N ALA A 105 0.50 -7.68 10.36
CA ALA A 105 1.79 -7.08 10.01
C ALA A 105 2.77 -8.11 9.43
N SER A 106 2.88 -9.29 10.05
CA SER A 106 3.75 -10.36 9.58
C SER A 106 3.32 -10.91 8.22
N GLU A 107 2.02 -11.10 8.01
CA GLU A 107 1.48 -11.56 6.72
C GLU A 107 1.72 -10.51 5.62
N ALA A 108 1.56 -9.22 5.94
CA ALA A 108 1.84 -8.14 5.00
C ALA A 108 3.32 -8.07 4.61
N LYS A 109 4.21 -8.33 5.57
CA LYS A 109 5.65 -8.44 5.29
C LYS A 109 5.95 -9.60 4.34
N ASN A 110 5.40 -10.78 4.61
CA ASN A 110 5.59 -11.95 3.75
C ASN A 110 4.98 -11.76 2.36
N TYR A 111 3.89 -11.01 2.28
CA TYR A 111 3.25 -10.66 1.02
C TYR A 111 4.07 -9.67 0.17
N GLY A 112 4.89 -8.84 0.82
CA GLY A 112 5.71 -7.83 0.18
C GLY A 112 5.13 -6.41 0.25
N LEU A 113 4.05 -6.20 1.01
CA LEU A 113 3.45 -4.87 1.21
C LEU A 113 4.31 -3.97 2.08
N ILE A 114 5.05 -4.55 3.01
CA ILE A 114 5.98 -3.86 3.90
C ILE A 114 7.31 -4.63 3.99
N ASP A 115 8.32 -3.98 4.53
CA ASP A 115 9.66 -4.54 4.68
C ASP A 115 9.98 -4.99 6.10
N GLN A 116 9.43 -4.30 7.10
CA GLN A 116 9.73 -4.55 8.51
C GLN A 116 8.50 -4.41 9.40
N VAL A 117 8.43 -5.26 10.40
CA VAL A 117 7.52 -5.10 11.53
C VAL A 117 8.33 -4.48 12.67
N ILE A 118 7.91 -3.29 13.12
CA ILE A 118 8.60 -2.59 14.22
C ILE A 118 8.21 -3.27 15.53
N SER A 119 9.21 -3.70 16.30
CA SER A 119 9.00 -4.19 17.65
C SER A 119 9.92 -3.46 18.62
N ARG A 120 9.55 -3.46 19.90
CA ARG A 120 10.38 -2.85 20.93
C ARG A 120 11.80 -3.45 20.98
N GLN A 121 11.94 -4.72 20.60
CA GLN A 121 13.22 -5.43 20.54
C GLN A 121 14.12 -4.94 19.40
N ASN A 122 13.56 -4.31 18.38
CA ASN A 122 14.28 -3.79 17.21
C ASN A 122 14.61 -2.30 17.36
N LEU A 123 14.26 -1.67 18.48
CA LEU A 123 14.62 -0.29 18.76
C LEU A 123 15.99 -0.26 19.46
N PRO A 124 16.85 0.74 19.15
CA PRO A 124 18.09 0.91 19.89
C PRO A 124 17.78 1.17 21.38
N PRO A 125 18.67 0.76 22.30
CA PRO A 125 18.50 1.01 23.72
C PRO A 125 18.31 2.49 24.01
N ALA A 126 17.41 2.82 24.95
CA ALA A 126 17.21 4.20 25.37
C ALA A 126 18.51 4.76 25.95
N GLY A 127 19.09 5.78 25.31
CA GLY A 127 20.30 6.44 25.79
C GLY A 127 21.51 6.38 24.85
N GLU A 128 21.48 5.64 23.76
CA GLU A 128 22.50 5.74 22.73
C GLU A 128 22.17 6.94 21.83
N ASN A 129 22.83 8.03 22.08
CA ASN A 129 22.84 9.18 21.17
C ASN A 129 23.39 8.72 19.83
N VAL A 130 22.57 8.85 18.79
CA VAL A 130 23.05 8.82 17.40
C VAL A 130 23.90 10.08 17.19
N THR A 131 25.12 10.05 17.69
CA THR A 131 26.14 11.04 17.34
C THR A 131 26.93 10.50 16.17
N SER A 132 26.83 11.22 15.13
CA SER A 132 27.67 11.37 13.94
C SER A 132 27.04 10.94 12.63
N VAL A 133 26.39 11.89 12.06
CA VAL A 133 26.48 12.09 10.61
C VAL A 133 27.77 12.91 10.40
N LYS A 134 28.79 12.26 9.87
CA LYS A 134 29.88 12.94 9.17
C LYS A 134 29.61 12.89 7.69
#